data_77a01e4a7b6036e76a5d043f5f8aaeb7
#
_entry.id   77a01e4a7b6036e76a5d043f5f8aaeb7
#
_cell.length_a   1.000
_cell.length_b   1.000
_cell.length_c   1.000
_cell.angle_alpha   90.00
_cell.angle_beta   90.00
_cell.angle_gamma   90.00
#
_symmetry.space_group_name_H-M   'P 1'
#
loop_
_entity.id
_entity.type
_entity.pdbx_description
1 polymer ?
#
loop_
_entity_poly.entity_id
_entity_poly.type
_entity_poly.pdbx_seq_one_letter_code
_entity_poly.pdbx_strand_id
1 'polypeptide(L)'
;MPETPVDQFRTATARWLYGSMAGLGTLLLGLAGIGLLVATSNPLFLILTGIAVLIVLIHWLTALATGYEVTDQRLIVRRGLIMKTIDEIELYRIKDVRLDYSILGQIADIGTVTLTSTDRTTGDTQFVLADVPHARQRREGLRGLVERARQRRGVREIDMDGQPFAAG
;
A
#
# COMPACT_ATOMS: atom_id res chain seq x y z
N MET A 1 -4.79 -6.21 27.48
CA MET A 1 -3.33 -6.12 27.41
C MET A 1 -3.02 -5.17 26.27
N PRO A 2 -2.08 -4.23 26.40
CA PRO A 2 -1.71 -3.38 25.28
C PRO A 2 -1.14 -4.27 24.16
N GLU A 3 -1.68 -4.11 22.94
CA GLU A 3 -1.19 -4.82 21.77
C GLU A 3 0.18 -4.26 21.41
N THR A 4 1.16 -5.13 21.22
CA THR A 4 2.48 -4.70 20.80
C THR A 4 2.51 -4.56 19.26
N PRO A 5 2.93 -3.42 18.73
CA PRO A 5 3.11 -3.29 17.30
C PRO A 5 4.24 -4.22 16.81
N VAL A 6 3.94 -5.05 15.83
CA VAL A 6 4.89 -5.99 15.23
C VAL A 6 5.66 -5.32 14.09
N ASP A 7 4.98 -4.49 13.29
CA ASP A 7 5.60 -3.70 12.22
C ASP A 7 4.89 -2.35 12.11
N GLN A 8 5.68 -1.30 11.86
CA GLN A 8 5.18 0.04 11.58
C GLN A 8 5.92 0.60 10.37
N PHE A 9 5.18 1.03 9.37
CA PHE A 9 5.78 1.60 8.16
C PHE A 9 4.93 2.69 7.55
N ARG A 10 5.54 3.45 6.66
CA ARG A 10 4.89 4.51 5.89
C ARG A 10 5.12 4.27 4.40
N THR A 11 4.33 4.93 3.59
CA THR A 11 4.50 4.97 2.14
C THR A 11 5.89 5.50 1.78
N ALA A 12 6.55 4.83 0.82
CA ALA A 12 7.94 5.12 0.47
C ALA A 12 8.02 6.18 -0.64
N THR A 13 7.94 7.47 -0.29
CA THR A 13 7.95 8.58 -1.26
C THR A 13 9.21 8.61 -2.13
N ALA A 14 10.39 8.44 -1.53
CA ALA A 14 11.64 8.48 -2.30
C ALA A 14 11.71 7.33 -3.32
N ARG A 15 11.27 6.13 -2.93
CA ARG A 15 11.23 4.97 -3.82
C ARG A 15 10.15 5.09 -4.89
N TRP A 16 9.02 5.73 -4.58
CA TRP A 16 7.97 6.02 -5.54
C TRP A 16 8.49 6.81 -6.75
N LEU A 17 9.39 7.77 -6.51
CA LEU A 17 9.91 8.66 -7.55
C LEU A 17 10.61 7.91 -8.70
N TYR A 18 11.32 6.83 -8.40
CA TYR A 18 12.01 6.00 -9.40
C TYR A 18 11.39 4.62 -9.59
N GLY A 19 10.55 4.18 -8.67
CA GLY A 19 9.91 2.86 -8.67
C GLY A 19 8.51 2.85 -9.29
N SER A 20 7.98 4.02 -9.73
CA SER A 20 6.69 4.10 -10.41
C SER A 20 6.78 4.84 -11.73
N MET A 21 5.90 4.50 -12.68
CA MET A 21 5.80 5.21 -13.96
C MET A 21 5.43 6.69 -13.75
N ALA A 22 4.57 6.98 -12.78
CA ALA A 22 4.18 8.36 -12.44
C ALA A 22 5.36 9.14 -11.87
N GLY A 23 6.16 8.53 -10.98
CA GLY A 23 7.35 9.16 -10.43
C GLY A 23 8.40 9.47 -11.50
N LEU A 24 8.71 8.49 -12.39
CA LEU A 24 9.62 8.70 -13.51
C LEU A 24 9.11 9.77 -14.46
N GLY A 25 7.82 9.78 -14.80
CA GLY A 25 7.20 10.81 -15.61
C GLY A 25 7.35 12.19 -14.99
N THR A 26 7.21 12.30 -13.67
CA THR A 26 7.40 13.55 -12.93
C THR A 26 8.86 14.01 -12.97
N LEU A 27 9.83 13.10 -12.82
CA LEU A 27 11.26 13.41 -12.95
C LEU A 27 11.59 13.92 -14.36
N LEU A 28 11.11 13.22 -15.39
CA LEU A 28 11.32 13.61 -16.78
C LEU A 28 10.69 14.97 -17.09
N LEU A 29 9.50 15.25 -16.57
CA LEU A 29 8.83 16.55 -16.72
C LEU A 29 9.68 17.68 -16.11
N GLY A 30 10.20 17.48 -14.90
CA GLY A 30 11.06 18.47 -14.24
C GLY A 30 12.37 18.71 -15.00
N LEU A 31 13.04 17.64 -15.43
CA LEU A 31 14.28 17.72 -16.22
C LEU A 31 14.04 18.36 -17.59
N ALA A 32 12.95 18.04 -18.26
CA ALA A 32 12.57 18.66 -19.52
C ALA A 32 12.34 20.17 -19.37
N GLY A 33 11.67 20.59 -18.28
CA GLY A 33 11.47 22.00 -17.98
C GLY A 33 12.79 22.77 -17.82
N ILE A 34 13.75 22.20 -17.08
CA ILE A 34 15.08 22.78 -16.89
C ILE A 34 15.87 22.77 -18.20
N GLY A 35 15.88 21.67 -18.95
CA GLY A 35 16.58 21.53 -20.22
C GLY A 35 16.10 22.52 -21.27
N LEU A 36 14.78 22.68 -21.41
CA LEU A 36 14.19 23.65 -22.33
C LEU A 36 14.43 25.09 -21.90
N LEU A 37 14.42 25.39 -20.61
CA LEU A 37 14.79 26.71 -20.09
C LEU A 37 16.21 27.07 -20.50
N VAL A 38 17.17 26.16 -20.30
CA VAL A 38 18.58 26.39 -20.67
C VAL A 38 18.75 26.51 -22.17
N ALA A 39 18.08 25.68 -22.97
CA ALA A 39 18.21 25.65 -24.41
C ALA A 39 17.58 26.87 -25.09
N THR A 40 16.46 27.40 -24.57
CA THR A 40 15.70 28.47 -25.20
C THR A 40 15.76 29.80 -24.47
N SER A 41 16.33 29.83 -23.28
CA SER A 41 16.34 30.98 -22.35
C SER A 41 14.92 31.54 -22.07
N ASN A 42 13.88 30.74 -22.28
CA ASN A 42 12.50 31.15 -22.10
C ASN A 42 11.98 30.74 -20.73
N PRO A 43 11.67 31.69 -19.81
CA PRO A 43 11.24 31.40 -18.43
C PRO A 43 9.91 30.66 -18.34
N LEU A 44 9.11 30.60 -19.40
CA LEU A 44 7.86 29.84 -19.41
C LEU A 44 8.05 28.36 -19.12
N PHE A 45 9.22 27.79 -19.44
CA PHE A 45 9.51 26.38 -19.13
C PHE A 45 9.72 26.09 -17.64
N LEU A 46 9.89 27.11 -16.80
CA LEU A 46 9.85 26.97 -15.34
C LEU A 46 8.49 26.45 -14.84
N ILE A 47 7.41 26.66 -15.60
CA ILE A 47 6.08 26.13 -15.26
C ILE A 47 6.11 24.61 -15.22
N LEU A 48 6.79 23.94 -16.18
CA LEU A 48 6.92 22.48 -16.19
C LEU A 48 7.65 21.97 -14.96
N THR A 49 8.75 22.63 -14.59
CA THR A 49 9.51 22.30 -13.38
C THR A 49 8.66 22.54 -12.11
N GLY A 50 7.93 23.66 -12.08
CA GLY A 50 7.02 23.99 -10.98
C GLY A 50 5.92 22.94 -10.78
N ILE A 51 5.33 22.47 -11.89
CA ILE A 51 4.33 21.39 -11.85
C ILE A 51 4.96 20.10 -11.31
N ALA A 52 6.14 19.72 -11.77
CA ALA A 52 6.83 18.53 -11.28
C ALA A 52 7.12 18.61 -9.78
N VAL A 53 7.62 19.75 -9.31
CA VAL A 53 7.86 19.99 -7.85
C VAL A 53 6.55 19.90 -7.06
N LEU A 54 5.47 20.48 -7.58
CA LEU A 54 4.17 20.44 -6.93
C LEU A 54 3.64 19.01 -6.79
N ILE A 55 3.77 18.18 -7.84
CA ILE A 55 3.38 16.76 -7.80
C ILE A 55 4.17 16.02 -6.73
N VAL A 56 5.50 16.19 -6.69
CA VAL A 56 6.36 15.56 -5.67
C VAL A 56 5.96 16.01 -4.27
N LEU A 57 5.70 17.30 -4.08
CA LEU A 57 5.30 17.87 -2.79
C LEU A 57 3.97 17.28 -2.30
N ILE A 58 2.95 17.22 -3.17
CA ILE A 58 1.65 16.63 -2.84
C ILE A 58 1.82 15.16 -2.46
N HIS A 59 2.59 14.40 -3.26
CA HIS A 59 2.83 12.99 -2.96
C HIS A 59 3.58 12.80 -1.62
N TRP A 60 4.57 13.64 -1.36
CA TRP A 60 5.32 13.63 -0.09
C TRP A 60 4.42 13.93 1.11
N LEU A 61 3.58 14.96 1.02
CA LEU A 61 2.63 15.32 2.07
C LEU A 61 1.62 14.19 2.33
N THR A 62 1.08 13.57 1.28
CA THR A 62 0.15 12.42 1.43
C THR A 62 0.84 11.20 2.04
N ALA A 63 2.10 10.95 1.70
CA ALA A 63 2.89 9.87 2.27
C ALA A 63 3.18 10.09 3.77
N LEU A 64 3.47 11.33 4.18
CA LEU A 64 3.63 11.68 5.60
C LEU A 64 2.35 11.46 6.40
N ALA A 65 1.20 11.67 5.74
CA ALA A 65 -0.12 11.51 6.35
C ALA A 65 -0.62 10.07 6.40
N THR A 66 0.09 9.13 5.73
CA THR A 66 -0.31 7.74 5.66
C THR A 66 0.63 6.89 6.50
N GLY A 67 0.09 6.25 7.52
CA GLY A 67 0.82 5.33 8.39
C GLY A 67 0.11 3.98 8.48
N TYR A 68 0.89 2.92 8.46
CA TYR A 68 0.44 1.54 8.63
C TYR A 68 1.05 0.97 9.90
N GLU A 69 0.22 0.40 10.73
CA GLU A 69 0.62 -0.24 11.98
C GLU A 69 0.01 -1.65 12.02
N VAL A 70 0.86 -2.64 12.12
CA VAL A 70 0.48 -4.05 12.18
C VAL A 70 0.74 -4.54 13.60
N THR A 71 -0.30 -4.99 14.26
CA THR A 71 -0.21 -5.67 15.56
C THR A 71 -0.36 -7.19 15.36
N ASP A 72 -0.31 -7.95 16.41
CA ASP A 72 -0.54 -9.39 16.38
C ASP A 72 -2.02 -9.79 16.16
N GLN A 73 -2.96 -8.83 16.23
CA GLN A 73 -4.40 -9.07 16.13
C GLN A 73 -5.09 -8.25 15.05
N ARG A 74 -4.60 -7.04 14.76
CA ARG A 74 -5.24 -6.11 13.83
C ARG A 74 -4.22 -5.34 12.98
N LEU A 75 -4.68 -4.87 11.84
CA LEU A 75 -4.02 -3.89 11.00
C LEU A 75 -4.73 -2.55 11.16
N ILE A 76 -3.98 -1.52 11.50
CA ILE A 76 -4.46 -0.16 11.67
C ILE A 76 -3.88 0.69 10.53
N VAL A 77 -4.75 1.30 9.75
CA VAL A 77 -4.41 2.18 8.64
C VAL A 77 -4.81 3.59 9.01
N ARG A 78 -3.84 4.46 9.16
CA ARG A 78 -4.08 5.88 9.45
C ARG A 78 -3.83 6.70 8.21
N ARG A 79 -4.83 7.46 7.76
CA ARG A 79 -4.75 8.30 6.56
C ARG A 79 -5.24 9.71 6.86
N GLY A 80 -4.67 10.70 6.14
CA GLY A 80 -5.12 12.07 6.08
C GLY A 80 -4.32 13.05 6.91
N LEU A 81 -4.07 14.23 6.32
CA LEU A 81 -3.36 15.37 6.93
C LEU A 81 -4.30 16.22 7.80
N ILE A 82 -5.45 16.60 7.26
CA ILE A 82 -6.43 17.49 7.89
C ILE A 82 -7.57 16.66 8.48
N MET A 83 -8.18 15.80 7.69
CA MET A 83 -9.16 14.81 8.15
C MET A 83 -8.45 13.48 8.35
N LYS A 84 -8.36 13.04 9.60
CA LYS A 84 -7.74 11.77 9.94
C LYS A 84 -8.79 10.66 9.88
N THR A 85 -8.57 9.69 9.02
CA THR A 85 -9.33 8.44 8.97
C THR A 85 -8.47 7.33 9.57
N ILE A 86 -9.05 6.56 10.46
CA ILE A 86 -8.41 5.39 11.07
C ILE A 86 -9.28 4.19 10.71
N ASP A 87 -8.75 3.32 9.88
CA ASP A 87 -9.39 2.06 9.51
C ASP A 87 -8.70 0.93 10.27
N GLU A 88 -9.46 0.10 10.94
CA GLU A 88 -8.96 -1.06 11.66
C GLU A 88 -9.54 -2.35 11.06
N ILE A 89 -8.68 -3.34 10.84
CA ILE A 89 -9.08 -4.65 10.35
C ILE A 89 -8.50 -5.71 11.26
N GLU A 90 -9.34 -6.59 11.75
CA GLU A 90 -8.90 -7.77 12.49
C GLU A 90 -8.26 -8.78 11.53
N LEU A 91 -7.02 -9.22 11.84
CA LEU A 91 -6.22 -10.07 10.94
C LEU A 91 -6.93 -11.39 10.60
N TYR A 92 -7.68 -11.98 11.53
CA TYR A 92 -8.40 -13.25 11.27
C TYR A 92 -9.51 -13.11 10.22
N ARG A 93 -9.98 -11.87 9.92
CA ARG A 93 -11.00 -11.60 8.89
C ARG A 93 -10.41 -11.44 7.50
N ILE A 94 -9.09 -11.32 7.37
CA ILE A 94 -8.43 -11.19 6.07
C ILE A 94 -8.48 -12.53 5.37
N LYS A 95 -9.13 -12.56 4.20
CA LYS A 95 -9.22 -13.75 3.36
C LYS A 95 -7.98 -13.95 2.50
N ASP A 96 -7.56 -12.86 1.85
CA ASP A 96 -6.45 -12.90 0.90
C ASP A 96 -5.52 -11.71 1.07
N VAL A 97 -4.23 -11.95 0.79
CA VAL A 97 -3.17 -10.94 0.81
C VAL A 97 -2.48 -10.98 -0.55
N ARG A 98 -2.90 -10.10 -1.45
CA ARG A 98 -2.36 -9.96 -2.79
C ARG A 98 -1.25 -8.93 -2.82
N LEU A 99 -0.24 -9.16 -3.62
CA LEU A 99 0.85 -8.23 -3.86
C LEU A 99 1.00 -8.00 -5.36
N ASP A 100 0.90 -6.74 -5.75
CA ASP A 100 1.07 -6.29 -7.11
C ASP A 100 2.35 -5.44 -7.22
N TYR A 101 3.19 -5.75 -8.20
CA TYR A 101 4.37 -4.99 -8.55
C TYR A 101 4.26 -4.42 -9.95
N SER A 102 4.67 -3.17 -10.13
CA SER A 102 5.09 -2.68 -11.44
C SER A 102 6.51 -3.20 -11.77
N ILE A 103 6.90 -3.16 -13.04
CA ILE A 103 8.27 -3.56 -13.45
C ILE A 103 9.32 -2.74 -12.67
N LEU A 104 9.12 -1.44 -12.57
CA LEU A 104 9.99 -0.53 -11.81
C LEU A 104 9.89 -0.77 -10.30
N GLY A 105 8.69 -1.10 -9.81
CA GLY A 105 8.47 -1.42 -8.40
C GLY A 105 9.24 -2.66 -7.95
N GLN A 106 9.45 -3.64 -8.83
CA GLN A 106 10.30 -4.80 -8.53
C GLN A 106 11.76 -4.40 -8.29
N ILE A 107 12.28 -3.43 -9.09
CA ILE A 107 13.65 -2.94 -8.95
C ILE A 107 13.80 -2.09 -7.69
N ALA A 108 12.80 -1.26 -7.41
CA ALA A 108 12.79 -0.35 -6.25
C ALA A 108 12.38 -1.04 -4.94
N ASP A 109 11.95 -2.31 -5.00
CA ASP A 109 11.38 -3.08 -3.88
C ASP A 109 10.21 -2.35 -3.21
N ILE A 110 9.31 -1.80 -4.06
CA ILE A 110 8.03 -1.26 -3.64
C ILE A 110 6.89 -1.95 -4.37
N GLY A 111 5.79 -2.17 -3.68
CA GLY A 111 4.61 -2.80 -4.24
C GLY A 111 3.32 -2.32 -3.59
N THR A 112 2.21 -2.70 -4.18
CA THR A 112 0.88 -2.47 -3.62
C THR A 112 0.38 -3.75 -3.00
N VAL A 113 0.09 -3.72 -1.70
CA VAL A 113 -0.49 -4.86 -0.98
C VAL A 113 -1.99 -4.64 -0.86
N THR A 114 -2.77 -5.52 -1.45
CA THR A 114 -4.23 -5.51 -1.37
C THR A 114 -4.67 -6.62 -0.42
N LEU A 115 -5.43 -6.23 0.58
CA LEU A 115 -6.02 -7.14 1.56
C LEU A 115 -7.52 -7.24 1.30
N THR A 116 -8.03 -8.44 1.16
CA THR A 116 -9.46 -8.70 1.04
C THR A 116 -9.99 -9.22 2.36
N SER A 117 -10.96 -8.52 2.94
CA SER A 117 -11.60 -8.90 4.19
C SER A 117 -13.07 -9.20 3.96
N THR A 118 -13.59 -10.20 4.70
CA THR A 118 -15.03 -10.47 4.74
C THR A 118 -15.65 -9.66 5.86
N ASP A 119 -16.35 -8.61 5.52
CA ASP A 119 -17.27 -7.99 6.46
C ASP A 119 -18.69 -8.49 6.15
N ARG A 120 -19.39 -8.99 7.19
CA ARG A 120 -20.75 -9.53 7.06
C ARG A 120 -21.78 -8.48 6.64
N THR A 121 -21.45 -7.20 6.84
CA THR A 121 -22.41 -6.10 6.66
C THR A 121 -22.23 -5.38 5.31
N THR A 122 -21.04 -5.40 4.72
CA THR A 122 -20.71 -4.55 3.55
C THR A 122 -20.18 -5.36 2.36
N GLY A 123 -20.08 -6.68 2.47
CA GLY A 123 -19.47 -7.54 1.44
C GLY A 123 -17.93 -7.55 1.54
N ASP A 124 -17.28 -8.04 0.48
CA ASP A 124 -15.80 -8.09 0.43
C ASP A 124 -15.22 -6.67 0.37
N THR A 125 -14.65 -6.21 1.47
CA THR A 125 -13.99 -4.91 1.55
C THR A 125 -12.50 -5.09 1.22
N GLN A 126 -12.01 -4.31 0.25
CA GLN A 126 -10.61 -4.30 -0.14
C GLN A 126 -9.88 -3.14 0.53
N PHE A 127 -8.77 -3.45 1.19
CA PHE A 127 -7.86 -2.47 1.75
C PHE A 127 -6.57 -2.44 0.95
N VAL A 128 -6.27 -1.28 0.36
CA VAL A 128 -5.11 -1.09 -0.49
C VAL A 128 -4.05 -0.31 0.27
N LEU A 129 -2.88 -0.94 0.44
CA LEU A 129 -1.67 -0.33 0.98
C LEU A 129 -0.75 -0.02 -0.19
N ALA A 130 -0.71 1.24 -0.59
CA ALA A 130 0.07 1.68 -1.74
C ALA A 130 1.54 1.98 -1.35
N ASP A 131 2.44 1.79 -2.32
CA ASP A 131 3.86 2.13 -2.24
C ASP A 131 4.55 1.59 -0.98
N VAL A 132 4.24 0.33 -0.64
CA VAL A 132 4.80 -0.36 0.52
C VAL A 132 6.27 -0.72 0.24
N PRO A 133 7.23 -0.20 1.03
CA PRO A 133 8.63 -0.61 0.90
C PRO A 133 8.82 -2.03 1.43
N HIS A 134 9.77 -2.78 0.84
CA HIS A 134 10.01 -4.20 1.15
C HIS A 134 8.72 -5.05 1.11
N ALA A 135 7.91 -4.81 0.05
CA ALA A 135 6.55 -5.31 -0.03
C ALA A 135 6.45 -6.84 0.01
N ARG A 136 7.44 -7.54 -0.55
CA ARG A 136 7.47 -9.02 -0.50
C ARG A 136 7.62 -9.54 0.94
N GLN A 137 8.59 -8.99 1.68
CA GLN A 137 8.84 -9.40 3.06
C GLN A 137 7.64 -9.07 3.97
N ARG A 138 7.03 -7.89 3.78
CA ARG A 138 5.86 -7.48 4.54
C ARG A 138 4.63 -8.32 4.23
N ARG A 139 4.43 -8.66 2.96
CA ARG A 139 3.35 -9.57 2.56
C ARG A 139 3.50 -10.93 3.27
N GLU A 140 4.69 -11.53 3.25
CA GLU A 140 4.93 -12.80 3.92
C GLU A 140 4.74 -12.70 5.44
N GLY A 141 5.22 -11.60 6.04
CA GLY A 141 4.99 -11.31 7.46
C GLY A 141 3.50 -11.21 7.80
N LEU A 142 2.73 -10.47 6.99
CA LEU A 142 1.27 -10.33 7.15
C LEU A 142 0.56 -11.69 7.02
N ARG A 143 0.90 -12.50 6.01
CA ARG A 143 0.32 -13.84 5.87
C ARG A 143 0.56 -14.70 7.11
N GLY A 144 1.77 -14.69 7.63
CA GLY A 144 2.10 -15.41 8.86
C GLY A 144 1.33 -14.91 10.08
N LEU A 145 1.07 -13.61 10.17
CA LEU A 145 0.25 -13.02 11.25
C LEU A 145 -1.23 -13.40 11.11
N VAL A 146 -1.77 -13.33 9.89
CA VAL A 146 -3.15 -13.74 9.58
C VAL A 146 -3.37 -15.19 9.95
N GLU A 147 -2.47 -16.08 9.55
CA GLU A 147 -2.57 -17.50 9.87
C GLU A 147 -2.55 -17.76 11.39
N ARG A 148 -1.63 -17.13 12.11
CA ARG A 148 -1.59 -17.21 13.59
C ARG A 148 -2.86 -16.66 14.24
N ALA A 149 -3.41 -15.54 13.72
CA ALA A 149 -4.64 -14.97 14.24
C ALA A 149 -5.85 -15.89 14.03
N ARG A 150 -5.93 -16.56 12.87
CA ARG A 150 -6.97 -17.55 12.56
C ARG A 150 -6.87 -18.78 13.48
N GLN A 151 -5.65 -19.30 13.69
CA GLN A 151 -5.42 -20.45 14.56
C GLN A 151 -5.82 -20.14 16.02
N ARG A 152 -5.48 -18.96 16.53
CA ARG A 152 -5.88 -18.52 17.88
C ARG A 152 -7.39 -18.41 18.05
N ARG A 153 -8.13 -18.02 17.01
CA ARG A 153 -9.60 -17.90 17.02
C ARG A 153 -10.32 -19.19 16.68
N GLY A 154 -9.61 -20.27 16.35
CA GLY A 154 -10.21 -21.53 15.93
C GLY A 154 -11.01 -21.45 14.64
N VAL A 155 -10.75 -20.42 13.82
CA VAL A 155 -11.38 -20.26 12.51
C VAL A 155 -10.78 -21.27 11.56
N ARG A 156 -11.48 -22.40 11.36
CA ARG A 156 -11.18 -23.34 10.29
C ARG A 156 -11.91 -22.88 9.05
N GLU A 157 -11.19 -22.74 7.95
CA GLU A 157 -11.79 -22.64 6.64
C GLU A 157 -12.43 -24.01 6.35
N ILE A 158 -13.74 -24.11 6.51
CA ILE A 158 -14.49 -25.27 6.01
C ILE A 158 -14.67 -24.94 4.54
N ASP A 159 -13.81 -25.52 3.68
CA ASP A 159 -14.09 -25.60 2.26
C ASP A 159 -15.38 -26.41 2.12
N MET A 160 -16.49 -25.70 1.92
CA MET A 160 -17.74 -26.28 1.46
C MET A 160 -17.65 -26.48 -0.05
N ASP A 161 -16.65 -27.18 -0.52
CA ASP A 161 -16.72 -27.86 -1.81
C ASP A 161 -17.68 -29.01 -1.62
N GLY A 162 -18.96 -28.74 -1.99
CA GLY A 162 -20.04 -29.68 -1.93
C GLY A 162 -19.73 -30.91 -2.78
N GLN A 163 -19.20 -31.95 -2.16
CA GLN A 163 -19.39 -33.30 -2.67
C GLN A 163 -20.58 -33.91 -1.93
N PRO A 164 -21.67 -34.22 -2.64
CA PRO A 164 -22.73 -35.01 -2.04
C PRO A 164 -22.14 -36.38 -1.69
N PHE A 165 -22.21 -36.76 -0.41
CA PHE A 165 -22.03 -38.15 -0.01
C PHE A 165 -23.02 -38.99 -0.79
N ALA A 166 -22.55 -39.75 -1.76
CA ALA A 166 -23.30 -40.85 -2.32
C ALA A 166 -23.42 -41.90 -1.25
N ALA A 167 -24.65 -42.00 -0.69
CA ALA A 167 -25.03 -43.13 0.12
C ALA A 167 -25.09 -44.36 -0.78
N GLY A 168 -24.22 -45.34 -0.55
CA GLY A 168 -24.34 -46.72 -1.00
C GLY A 168 -24.90 -47.55 0.12
#